data_b7dc53a9c6bd652fb2c36fcd2ea18847
#
_entry.id   b7dc53a9c6bd652fb2c36fcd2ea18847
#
_cell.length_a   1.000
_cell.length_b   1.000
_cell.length_c   1.000
_cell.angle_alpha   90.00
_cell.angle_beta   90.00
_cell.angle_gamma   90.00
#
_symmetry.space_group_name_H-M   'P 1'
#
loop_
_entity.id
_entity.type
_entity.pdbx_description
1 polymer ?
#
loop_
_entity_poly.entity_id
_entity_poly.type
_entity_poly.pdbx_seq_one_letter_code
_entity_poly.pdbx_strand_id
1 'polypeptide(L)' 'MKLSRQSKILELINKYDIETQEELADWLMKEGYNVTQATVSRDIRELKLTKVAVDGGR' A
#
# COMPACT_ATOMS: atom_id res chain seq x y z
N MET A 1 -0.05 -13.33 5.18
CA MET A 1 -1.47 -13.47 4.83
C MET A 1 -2.00 -12.15 4.28
N LYS A 2 -2.94 -12.24 3.36
CA LYS A 2 -3.45 -11.07 2.67
C LYS A 2 -4.09 -10.06 3.62
N LEU A 3 -4.89 -10.52 4.57
CA LEU A 3 -5.57 -9.64 5.50
C LEU A 3 -4.58 -8.89 6.38
N SER A 4 -3.51 -9.58 6.80
CA SER A 4 -2.50 -8.92 7.62
C SER A 4 -1.82 -7.79 6.87
N ARG A 5 -1.52 -8.03 5.60
CA ARG A 5 -0.88 -7.00 4.79
C ARG A 5 -1.82 -5.81 4.57
N GLN A 6 -3.09 -6.08 4.29
CA GLN A 6 -4.03 -4.99 4.05
C GLN A 6 -4.29 -4.19 5.32
N SER A 7 -4.34 -4.86 6.47
CA SER A 7 -4.45 -4.16 7.74
C SER A 7 -3.26 -3.23 7.96
N LYS A 8 -2.07 -3.74 7.65
CA LYS A 8 -0.87 -2.92 7.79
C LYS A 8 -0.89 -1.73 6.85
N ILE A 9 -1.37 -1.93 5.63
CA ILE A 9 -1.48 -0.84 4.67
C ILE A 9 -2.36 0.27 5.22
N LEU A 10 -3.51 -0.09 5.75
CA LEU A 10 -4.43 0.91 6.32
C LEU A 10 -3.80 1.62 7.50
N GLU A 11 -3.10 0.87 8.34
CA GLU A 11 -2.43 1.45 9.49
C GLU A 11 -1.37 2.46 9.04
N LEU A 12 -0.57 2.09 8.06
CA LEU A 12 0.49 2.96 7.59
C LEU A 12 -0.05 4.24 6.97
N ILE A 13 -1.12 4.11 6.20
CA ILE A 13 -1.71 5.28 5.56
C ILE A 13 -2.27 6.25 6.60
N ASN A 14 -2.85 5.72 7.67
CA ASN A 14 -3.38 6.56 8.73
C ASN A 14 -2.28 7.17 9.58
N LYS A 15 -1.20 6.44 9.75
CA LYS A 15 -0.11 6.88 10.62
C LYS A 15 0.85 7.82 9.90
N TYR A 16 1.09 7.57 8.64
CA TYR A 16 1.99 8.36 7.81
C TYR A 16 1.22 8.94 6.65
N ASP A 17 1.72 10.06 6.16
CA ASP A 17 1.05 10.74 5.05
C ASP A 17 1.53 10.16 3.73
N ILE A 18 1.14 8.94 3.45
CA ILE A 18 1.57 8.23 2.25
C ILE A 18 0.67 8.63 1.08
N GLU A 19 1.28 9.09 0.00
CA GLU A 19 0.54 9.59 -1.14
C GLU A 19 0.71 8.75 -2.41
N THR A 20 1.76 7.93 -2.47
CA THR A 20 2.02 7.12 -3.66
C THR A 20 2.19 5.67 -3.30
N GLN A 21 1.97 4.80 -4.31
CA GLN A 21 2.15 3.37 -4.07
C GLN A 21 3.62 3.04 -3.81
N GLU A 22 4.54 3.80 -4.38
CA GLU A 22 5.95 3.57 -4.14
C GLU A 22 6.30 3.79 -2.68
N GLU A 23 5.77 4.84 -2.11
CA GLU A 23 5.98 5.10 -0.69
C GLU A 23 5.41 3.98 0.16
N LEU A 24 4.21 3.54 -0.19
CA LEU A 24 3.57 2.47 0.55
C LEU A 24 4.37 1.18 0.46
N ALA A 25 4.87 0.86 -0.73
CA ALA A 25 5.69 -0.34 -0.90
C ALA A 25 6.95 -0.27 -0.04
N ASP A 26 7.58 0.91 -0.02
CA ASP A 26 8.77 1.10 0.81
C ASP A 26 8.47 0.86 2.28
N TRP A 27 7.36 1.41 2.76
CA TRP A 27 6.99 1.24 4.15
C TRP A 27 6.72 -0.23 4.46
N LEU A 28 6.04 -0.93 3.56
CA LEU A 28 5.76 -2.35 3.76
C LEU A 28 7.04 -3.16 3.84
N MET A 29 8.00 -2.86 2.97
CA MET A 29 9.27 -3.57 2.99
C MET A 29 10.03 -3.30 4.28
N LYS A 30 9.96 -2.08 4.78
CA LYS A 30 10.59 -1.76 6.06
C LYS A 30 9.96 -2.53 7.21
N GLU A 31 8.69 -2.82 7.09
CA GLU A 31 7.97 -3.57 8.11
C GLU A 31 8.18 -5.08 7.97
N GLY A 32 8.92 -5.50 6.98
CA GLY A 32 9.22 -6.91 6.79
C GLY A 32 8.33 -7.61 5.77
N TYR A 33 7.49 -6.89 5.10
CA TYR A 33 6.63 -7.46 4.07
C TYR A 33 7.37 -7.47 2.74
N ASN A 34 7.44 -8.61 2.12
CA ASN A 34 8.11 -8.75 0.83
C ASN A 34 7.09 -8.60 -0.27
N VAL A 35 6.91 -7.36 -0.75
CA VAL A 35 5.88 -7.06 -1.73
C VAL A 35 6.49 -6.41 -2.97
N THR A 36 5.77 -6.54 -4.08
CA THR A 36 6.11 -5.84 -5.31
C THR A 36 5.13 -4.69 -5.51
N GLN A 37 5.49 -3.77 -6.42
CA GLN A 37 4.60 -2.65 -6.70
C GLN A 37 3.28 -3.14 -7.28
N ALA A 38 3.31 -4.20 -8.07
CA ALA A 38 2.08 -4.75 -8.63
C ALA A 38 1.15 -5.24 -7.52
N THR A 39 1.72 -5.90 -6.52
CA THR A 39 0.94 -6.38 -5.39
C THR A 39 0.33 -5.22 -4.61
N VAL A 40 1.14 -4.20 -4.35
CA VAL A 40 0.66 -3.03 -3.62
C VAL A 40 -0.43 -2.33 -4.40
N SER A 41 -0.24 -2.18 -5.71
CA SER A 41 -1.23 -1.54 -6.55
C SER A 41 -2.56 -2.28 -6.50
N ARG A 42 -2.51 -3.61 -6.54
CA ARG A 42 -3.72 -4.41 -6.46
C ARG A 42 -4.42 -4.22 -5.11
N ASP A 43 -3.63 -4.22 -4.03
CA ASP A 43 -4.22 -4.03 -2.71
C ASP A 43 -4.88 -2.67 -2.59
N ILE A 44 -4.26 -1.64 -3.15
CA ILE A 44 -4.83 -0.30 -3.12
C ILE A 44 -6.19 -0.31 -3.82
N ARG A 45 -6.29 -1.00 -4.96
CA ARG A 45 -7.54 -1.07 -5.68
C ARG A 45 -8.59 -1.85 -4.91
N GLU A 46 -8.19 -2.95 -4.29
CA GLU A 46 -9.12 -3.77 -3.52
C GLU A 46 -9.66 -3.02 -2.31
N LEU A 47 -8.79 -2.24 -1.68
CA LEU A 47 -9.19 -1.45 -0.51
C LEU A 47 -9.86 -0.14 -0.91
N LYS A 48 -9.87 0.20 -2.19
CA LYS A 48 -10.47 1.42 -2.71
C LYS A 48 -9.90 2.65 -2.02
N LEU A 49 -8.59 2.66 -1.91
CA LEU A 49 -7.90 3.77 -1.27
C LEU A 49 -7.77 4.91 -2.26
N THR A 50 -8.36 6.04 -1.94
CA THR A 50 -8.32 7.20 -2.82
C THR A 50 -7.18 8.15 -2.49
N LYS A 51 -6.60 8.00 -1.30
CA LYS A 51 -5.50 8.87 -0.88
C LYS A 51 -4.18 8.51 -1.53
N VAL A 52 -4.05 7.28 -1.99
CA VAL A 52 -2.79 6.79 -2.54
C VAL A 52 -2.90 6.71 -4.05
N ALA A 53 -2.00 7.39 -4.74
CA ALA A 53 -1.99 7.36 -6.20
C ALA A 53 -1.40 6.05 -6.69
N VAL A 54 -2.07 5.44 -7.65
CA VAL A 54 -1.61 4.19 -8.25
C VAL A 54 -0.89 4.52 -9.54
N ASP A 55 0.32 3.99 -9.67
CA ASP A 55 1.13 4.23 -10.86
C ASP A 55 0.41 3.71 -12.10
N GLY A 56 0.31 4.57 -13.12
CA GLY A 56 -0.37 4.19 -14.34
C GLY A 56 -1.86 4.10 -14.21
N GLY A 57 -2.39 4.32 -13.05
CA GLY A 57 -3.82 4.28 -12.82
C GLY A 57 -4.44 5.62 -13.16
N ARG A 58 -5.62 5.55 -13.59
CA ARG A 58 -6.35 6.76 -13.93
C ARG A 58 -7.76 6.62 -13.57
#